data_64cfddc0e3f036cc4232c76e7ec6d2fb
#
_entry.id   64cfddc0e3f036cc4232c76e7ec6d2fb
#
_cell.length_a   1.000
_cell.length_b   1.000
_cell.length_c   1.000
_cell.angle_alpha   90.00
_cell.angle_beta   90.00
_cell.angle_gamma   90.00
#
_symmetry.space_group_name_H-M   'P 1'
#
loop_
_entity.id
_entity.type
_entity.pdbx_description
1 polymer ?
#
loop_
_entity_poly.entity_id
_entity_poly.type
_entity_poly.pdbx_seq_one_letter_code
_entity_poly.pdbx_strand_id
1 'polypeptide(L)'
;MSDMDPILAATKAEATAPSXPAAHTPKPLTARIRLWLRLWMFKITIRSLLGTLRFFRYKGMGTLQPTYRKALGSAGLVHDVWVPENYKEGDKLPLYIDIHGGGFAIGDPFHDETWCDFLSKRGILVVSCDYRKAPSYAFPTQTEDLVDVVTQILADESLPFDATKVAMGGFSAGGNLSLSVAQEKSLQGKIQALLLWYPSTDFSAKYRGEMRDSPDGLPDVLAKSGELFTYGYLPTQGVDLCDPRLSPVYADRKLLPPKMKFVGAEYDVLCNEAHETAKLYSEHESGNKQEGDAAEDERQGVQTWRKGNIWWEMVLGAQHGFNYVTKKDPSAERERKRITALAYERSCEWLLKEVYA
;
A
#
# COMPACT_ATOMS: atom_id res chain seq x y z
N MET A 1 -30.74 25.35 -4.13
CA MET A 1 -30.24 25.43 -2.73
C MET A 1 -29.54 24.10 -2.54
N SER A 2 -28.25 24.13 -2.67
CA SER A 2 -27.43 22.93 -2.65
C SER A 2 -27.17 22.47 -1.21
N ASP A 3 -27.52 21.23 -0.93
CA ASP A 3 -27.15 20.62 0.34
C ASP A 3 -25.62 20.40 0.33
N MET A 4 -24.95 21.07 1.22
CA MET A 4 -23.50 20.91 1.41
C MET A 4 -23.20 19.52 1.95
N ASP A 5 -22.23 18.89 1.34
CA ASP A 5 -21.69 17.59 1.69
C ASP A 5 -21.31 17.53 3.19
N PRO A 6 -21.90 16.63 3.98
CA PRO A 6 -21.61 16.55 5.42
C PRO A 6 -20.16 16.18 5.77
N ILE A 7 -19.41 15.67 4.82
CA ILE A 7 -17.99 15.31 5.04
C ILE A 7 -17.10 16.58 5.14
N LEU A 8 -17.50 17.67 4.49
CA LEU A 8 -16.75 18.94 4.50
C LEU A 8 -17.00 19.80 5.74
N ALA A 9 -18.01 19.50 6.54
CA ALA A 9 -18.37 20.32 7.69
C ALA A 9 -17.55 20.03 8.97
N ALA A 10 -16.78 18.93 8.99
CA ALA A 10 -16.10 18.48 10.21
C ALA A 10 -14.67 19.02 10.41
N THR A 11 -14.14 19.80 9.46
CA THR A 11 -12.71 20.20 9.52
C THR A 11 -12.49 21.70 9.61
N LYS A 12 -12.94 22.29 10.72
CA LYS A 12 -12.33 23.55 11.20
C LYS A 12 -11.86 23.35 12.63
N ALA A 13 -10.89 22.46 12.82
CA ALA A 13 -10.09 22.44 14.03
C ALA A 13 -8.82 23.24 13.73
N GLU A 14 -8.59 24.30 14.44
CA GLU A 14 -7.36 25.11 14.37
C GLU A 14 -6.14 24.20 14.54
N ALA A 15 -5.19 24.34 13.63
CA ALA A 15 -3.90 23.66 13.73
C ALA A 15 -3.16 24.19 14.98
N THR A 16 -3.32 23.51 16.08
CA THR A 16 -2.48 23.75 17.26
C THR A 16 -1.08 23.19 16.99
N ALA A 17 -0.08 23.88 17.48
CA ALA A 17 1.33 23.50 17.40
C ALA A 17 1.53 22.03 17.85
N PRO A 18 2.49 21.31 17.30
CA PRO A 18 2.66 19.89 17.57
C PRO A 18 2.87 19.64 19.08
N SER A 19 1.96 18.88 19.65
CA SER A 19 2.13 18.34 20.99
C SER A 19 3.25 17.29 20.97
N UNK A 20 4.05 17.14 21.90
CA UNK A 20 4.89 16.40 21.91
C UNK A 20 4.77 15.24 21.29
N PRO A 21 5.75 14.81 21.12
CA PRO A 21 5.65 13.54 20.43
C PRO A 21 4.87 12.50 21.25
N ALA A 22 3.90 11.90 20.57
CA ALA A 22 3.08 10.85 21.18
C ALA A 22 3.93 9.61 21.39
N ALA A 23 4.56 9.49 22.52
CA ALA A 23 5.38 8.33 22.85
C ALA A 23 4.51 7.08 23.03
N HIS A 24 4.88 6.00 22.39
CA HIS A 24 4.18 4.73 22.55
C HIS A 24 4.27 4.23 24.00
N THR A 25 3.13 4.13 24.66
CA THR A 25 3.05 3.63 26.05
C THR A 25 2.79 2.11 26.03
N PRO A 26 3.69 1.32 26.62
CA PRO A 26 3.49 -0.14 26.63
C PRO A 26 2.22 -0.56 27.37
N LYS A 27 1.46 -1.46 26.77
CA LYS A 27 0.30 -2.07 27.44
C LYS A 27 0.75 -2.93 28.63
N PRO A 28 -0.12 -3.11 29.65
CA PRO A 28 0.18 -4.03 30.77
C PRO A 28 0.57 -5.43 30.27
N LEU A 29 1.42 -6.13 31.05
CA LEU A 29 2.00 -7.43 30.66
C LEU A 29 0.93 -8.45 30.25
N THR A 30 -0.17 -8.52 31.01
CA THR A 30 -1.26 -9.47 30.72
C THR A 30 -1.93 -9.19 29.37
N ALA A 31 -2.12 -7.91 29.02
CA ALA A 31 -2.67 -7.51 27.73
C ALA A 31 -1.69 -7.84 26.59
N ARG A 32 -0.39 -7.63 26.83
CA ARG A 32 0.67 -7.97 25.86
C ARG A 32 0.71 -9.47 25.56
N ILE A 33 0.65 -10.32 26.59
CA ILE A 33 0.61 -11.78 26.43
C ILE A 33 -0.62 -12.18 25.62
N ARG A 34 -1.79 -11.63 25.96
CA ARG A 34 -3.04 -11.92 25.24
C ARG A 34 -2.94 -11.52 23.76
N LEU A 35 -2.42 -10.32 23.46
CA LEU A 35 -2.24 -9.84 22.08
C LEU A 35 -1.24 -10.71 21.33
N TRP A 36 -0.15 -11.09 21.98
CA TRP A 36 0.88 -11.96 21.40
C TRP A 36 0.28 -13.32 20.99
N LEU A 37 -0.48 -13.95 21.89
CA LEU A 37 -1.15 -15.23 21.60
C LEU A 37 -2.16 -15.06 20.45
N ARG A 38 -2.99 -14.02 20.48
CA ARG A 38 -3.97 -13.76 19.42
C ARG A 38 -3.28 -13.52 18.06
N LEU A 39 -2.19 -12.76 18.05
CA LEU A 39 -1.45 -12.49 16.82
C LEU A 39 -0.85 -13.78 16.24
N TRP A 40 -0.24 -14.62 17.09
CA TRP A 40 0.32 -15.88 16.61
C TRP A 40 -0.76 -16.83 16.12
N MET A 41 -1.88 -16.95 16.83
CA MET A 41 -3.03 -17.73 16.36
C MET A 41 -3.53 -17.23 15.00
N PHE A 42 -3.67 -15.92 14.87
CA PHE A 42 -4.08 -15.29 13.61
C PHE A 42 -3.09 -15.62 12.50
N LYS A 43 -1.78 -15.46 12.74
CA LYS A 43 -0.74 -15.76 11.75
C LYS A 43 -0.77 -17.22 11.31
N ILE A 44 -0.88 -18.15 12.28
CA ILE A 44 -0.94 -19.59 11.98
C ILE A 44 -2.17 -19.91 11.14
N THR A 45 -3.33 -19.36 11.49
CA THR A 45 -4.58 -19.56 10.75
C THR A 45 -4.45 -19.06 9.30
N ILE A 46 -3.98 -17.82 9.12
CA ILE A 46 -3.82 -17.25 7.78
C ILE A 46 -2.77 -18.05 6.97
N ARG A 47 -1.64 -18.38 7.58
CA ARG A 47 -0.58 -19.15 6.92
C ARG A 47 -1.08 -20.54 6.49
N SER A 48 -1.84 -21.21 7.34
CA SER A 48 -2.42 -22.53 7.03
C SER A 48 -3.44 -22.42 5.90
N LEU A 49 -4.31 -21.41 5.94
CA LEU A 49 -5.29 -21.15 4.89
C LEU A 49 -4.60 -20.88 3.54
N LEU A 50 -3.65 -19.96 3.53
CA LEU A 50 -2.93 -19.61 2.30
C LEU A 50 -2.10 -20.79 1.79
N GLY A 51 -1.47 -21.55 2.68
CA GLY A 51 -0.73 -22.75 2.32
C GLY A 51 -1.62 -23.79 1.68
N THR A 52 -2.82 -23.97 2.20
CA THR A 52 -3.83 -24.90 1.66
C THR A 52 -4.29 -24.42 0.27
N LEU A 53 -4.61 -23.13 0.14
CA LEU A 53 -5.01 -22.54 -1.14
C LEU A 53 -3.90 -22.71 -2.19
N ARG A 54 -2.66 -22.42 -1.82
CA ARG A 54 -1.49 -22.62 -2.70
C ARG A 54 -1.34 -24.07 -3.13
N PHE A 55 -1.44 -25.01 -2.18
CA PHE A 55 -1.31 -26.43 -2.48
C PHE A 55 -2.32 -26.87 -3.55
N PHE A 56 -3.59 -26.48 -3.40
CA PHE A 56 -4.61 -26.81 -4.38
C PHE A 56 -4.41 -26.08 -5.72
N ARG A 57 -4.00 -24.83 -5.66
CA ARG A 57 -3.69 -24.04 -6.86
C ARG A 57 -2.52 -24.64 -7.65
N TYR A 58 -1.43 -25.05 -7.00
CA TYR A 58 -0.26 -25.62 -7.69
C TYR A 58 -0.56 -26.97 -8.37
N LYS A 59 -1.70 -27.57 -8.08
CA LYS A 59 -2.12 -28.82 -8.76
C LYS A 59 -2.97 -28.60 -10.02
N GLY A 60 -2.84 -27.49 -10.68
CA GLY A 60 -3.41 -27.28 -12.03
C GLY A 60 -4.71 -26.49 -12.09
N MET A 61 -5.02 -25.71 -11.08
CA MET A 61 -6.24 -24.88 -11.06
C MET A 61 -5.98 -23.41 -11.45
N GLY A 62 -5.25 -23.22 -12.54
CA GLY A 62 -5.15 -21.92 -13.20
C GLY A 62 -4.53 -20.80 -12.37
N THR A 63 -3.39 -21.04 -11.79
CA THR A 63 -2.71 -20.03 -11.00
C THR A 63 -1.82 -19.15 -11.81
N LEU A 64 -1.82 -17.88 -11.43
CA LEU A 64 -0.82 -16.94 -11.85
C LEU A 64 0.52 -17.36 -11.24
N GLN A 65 1.57 -17.31 -12.03
CA GLN A 65 2.91 -17.67 -11.59
C GLN A 65 3.89 -16.59 -12.01
N PRO A 66 4.81 -16.18 -11.11
CA PRO A 66 5.90 -15.30 -11.55
C PRO A 66 6.75 -16.01 -12.60
N THR A 67 7.44 -15.24 -13.42
CA THR A 67 8.36 -15.80 -14.43
C THR A 67 9.46 -16.58 -13.75
N TYR A 68 10.01 -16.03 -12.66
CA TYR A 68 10.99 -16.73 -11.82
C TYR A 68 11.03 -16.09 -10.44
N ARG A 69 11.77 -16.71 -9.55
CA ARG A 69 12.01 -16.20 -8.19
C ARG A 69 13.47 -15.89 -7.99
N LYS A 70 13.75 -14.83 -7.24
CA LYS A 70 15.11 -14.36 -7.01
C LYS A 70 15.31 -14.03 -5.53
N ALA A 71 16.41 -14.54 -4.96
CA ALA A 71 16.80 -14.17 -3.59
C ALA A 71 17.60 -12.86 -3.66
N LEU A 72 17.17 -11.87 -2.91
CA LEU A 72 17.83 -10.56 -2.80
C LEU A 72 17.80 -10.11 -1.34
N GLY A 73 18.65 -9.16 -1.03
CA GLY A 73 18.77 -8.60 0.31
C GLY A 73 19.56 -9.50 1.24
N SER A 74 20.17 -8.89 2.26
CA SER A 74 20.99 -9.59 3.24
C SER A 74 20.19 -10.58 4.11
N ALA A 75 18.87 -10.39 4.19
CA ALA A 75 17.98 -11.32 4.89
C ALA A 75 17.72 -12.62 4.12
N GLY A 76 18.15 -12.70 2.85
CA GLY A 76 17.99 -13.90 2.01
C GLY A 76 16.54 -14.24 1.66
N LEU A 77 15.68 -13.23 1.61
CA LEU A 77 14.26 -13.42 1.25
C LEU A 77 14.11 -13.61 -0.24
N VAL A 78 13.05 -14.32 -0.63
CA VAL A 78 12.79 -14.67 -2.03
C VAL A 78 11.67 -13.78 -2.58
N HIS A 79 11.93 -13.16 -3.69
CA HIS A 79 11.07 -12.19 -4.35
C HIS A 79 10.57 -12.76 -5.68
N ASP A 80 9.35 -12.39 -6.07
CA ASP A 80 8.74 -12.85 -7.31
C ASP A 80 9.05 -11.86 -8.43
N VAL A 81 9.55 -12.35 -9.57
CA VAL A 81 9.86 -11.54 -10.75
C VAL A 81 8.90 -11.91 -11.88
N TRP A 82 8.23 -10.89 -12.43
CA TRP A 82 7.25 -11.03 -13.50
C TRP A 82 7.77 -10.28 -14.72
N VAL A 83 8.24 -11.04 -15.71
CA VAL A 83 8.75 -10.47 -16.96
C VAL A 83 7.62 -10.50 -18.00
N PRO A 84 7.35 -9.41 -18.72
CA PRO A 84 6.34 -9.42 -19.79
C PRO A 84 6.57 -10.51 -20.81
N GLU A 85 5.50 -11.20 -21.23
CA GLU A 85 5.59 -12.29 -22.21
C GLU A 85 6.17 -11.83 -23.56
N ASN A 86 5.97 -10.56 -23.92
CA ASN A 86 6.46 -10.00 -25.17
C ASN A 86 7.89 -9.43 -25.08
N TYR A 87 8.57 -9.59 -23.95
CA TYR A 87 9.95 -9.15 -23.74
C TYR A 87 10.88 -9.82 -24.77
N LYS A 88 11.75 -9.04 -25.35
CA LYS A 88 12.82 -9.53 -26.24
C LYS A 88 14.17 -9.16 -25.64
N GLU A 89 15.12 -10.07 -25.77
CA GLU A 89 16.48 -9.85 -25.28
C GLU A 89 17.04 -8.52 -25.82
N GLY A 90 17.49 -7.67 -24.91
CA GLY A 90 17.99 -6.34 -25.21
C GLY A 90 17.00 -5.20 -24.96
N ASP A 91 15.70 -5.50 -24.84
CA ASP A 91 14.70 -4.49 -24.47
C ASP A 91 14.99 -3.94 -23.07
N LYS A 92 14.66 -2.67 -22.86
CA LYS A 92 14.67 -2.04 -21.54
C LYS A 92 13.22 -1.69 -21.15
N LEU A 93 12.72 -2.34 -20.13
CA LEU A 93 11.33 -2.28 -19.70
C LEU A 93 11.13 -1.23 -18.59
N PRO A 94 9.96 -0.63 -18.47
CA PRO A 94 9.63 0.10 -17.23
C PRO A 94 9.55 -0.89 -16.07
N LEU A 95 10.00 -0.47 -14.88
CA LEU A 95 10.05 -1.30 -13.68
C LEU A 95 9.02 -0.82 -12.65
N TYR A 96 8.26 -1.77 -12.12
CA TYR A 96 7.42 -1.57 -10.94
C TYR A 96 7.93 -2.45 -9.79
N ILE A 97 8.30 -1.83 -8.68
CA ILE A 97 8.69 -2.55 -7.46
C ILE A 97 7.46 -2.61 -6.56
N ASP A 98 6.95 -3.82 -6.35
CA ASP A 98 5.73 -4.05 -5.59
C ASP A 98 6.06 -4.48 -4.16
N ILE A 99 5.34 -3.92 -3.17
CA ILE A 99 5.50 -4.27 -1.75
C ILE A 99 4.15 -4.68 -1.19
N HIS A 100 4.04 -5.97 -0.81
CA HIS A 100 2.76 -6.52 -0.38
C HIS A 100 2.26 -5.98 0.96
N GLY A 101 0.94 -6.01 1.12
CA GLY A 101 0.28 -5.66 2.38
C GLY A 101 0.34 -6.76 3.44
N GLY A 102 -0.53 -6.63 4.46
CA GLY A 102 -0.66 -7.63 5.52
C GLY A 102 -0.23 -7.14 6.89
N GLY A 103 -0.38 -5.84 7.17
CA GLY A 103 -0.17 -5.27 8.50
C GLY A 103 1.23 -5.54 9.06
N PHE A 104 2.25 -5.62 8.19
CA PHE A 104 3.65 -5.87 8.54
C PHE A 104 3.89 -7.27 9.15
N ALA A 105 2.84 -8.08 9.35
CA ALA A 105 2.88 -9.32 10.13
C ALA A 105 2.55 -10.57 9.32
N ILE A 106 1.79 -10.44 8.25
CA ILE A 106 1.39 -11.55 7.37
C ILE A 106 1.68 -11.18 5.92
N GLY A 107 1.47 -12.12 5.02
CA GLY A 107 1.63 -11.88 3.58
C GLY A 107 3.00 -12.27 3.06
N ASP A 108 3.08 -12.25 1.75
CA ASP A 108 4.28 -12.46 0.94
C ASP A 108 3.93 -12.06 -0.51
N PRO A 109 4.87 -12.10 -1.48
CA PRO A 109 4.62 -11.67 -2.87
C PRO A 109 3.40 -12.31 -3.55
N PHE A 110 2.99 -13.49 -3.11
CA PHE A 110 1.81 -14.18 -3.64
C PHE A 110 0.50 -13.37 -3.44
N HIS A 111 0.45 -12.49 -2.43
CA HIS A 111 -0.77 -11.71 -2.15
C HIS A 111 -1.13 -10.80 -3.31
N ASP A 112 -0.12 -10.27 -4.01
CA ASP A 112 -0.34 -9.26 -5.04
C ASP A 112 -0.17 -9.83 -6.46
N GLU A 113 -0.19 -11.18 -6.59
CA GLU A 113 0.01 -11.88 -7.88
C GLU A 113 -0.90 -11.35 -9.00
N THR A 114 -2.16 -11.02 -8.65
CA THR A 114 -3.13 -10.52 -9.63
C THR A 114 -2.71 -9.15 -10.19
N TRP A 115 -2.22 -8.27 -9.31
CA TRP A 115 -1.72 -6.96 -9.71
C TRP A 115 -0.43 -7.09 -10.52
N CYS A 116 0.49 -7.92 -10.05
CA CYS A 116 1.79 -8.13 -10.71
C CYS A 116 1.62 -8.71 -12.11
N ASP A 117 0.76 -9.74 -12.27
CA ASP A 117 0.40 -10.32 -13.56
C ASP A 117 -0.27 -9.28 -14.48
N PHE A 118 -1.17 -8.47 -13.90
CA PHE A 118 -1.88 -7.43 -14.64
C PHE A 118 -0.92 -6.41 -15.24
N LEU A 119 0.08 -5.97 -14.47
CA LEU A 119 1.12 -5.04 -14.94
C LEU A 119 2.05 -5.69 -15.98
N SER A 120 2.47 -6.93 -15.71
CA SER A 120 3.37 -7.66 -16.58
C SER A 120 2.77 -7.84 -17.99
N LYS A 121 1.47 -8.16 -18.06
CA LYS A 121 0.73 -8.27 -19.33
C LYS A 121 0.66 -6.95 -20.12
N ARG A 122 0.96 -5.83 -19.45
CA ARG A 122 0.98 -4.48 -20.06
C ARG A 122 2.39 -3.97 -20.33
N GLY A 123 3.37 -4.87 -20.32
CA GLY A 123 4.75 -4.54 -20.70
C GLY A 123 5.61 -3.96 -19.58
N ILE A 124 5.18 -4.11 -18.32
CA ILE A 124 5.91 -3.61 -17.15
C ILE A 124 6.62 -4.78 -16.46
N LEU A 125 7.93 -4.68 -16.28
CA LEU A 125 8.67 -5.62 -15.43
C LEU A 125 8.27 -5.39 -13.99
N VAL A 126 7.88 -6.44 -13.25
CA VAL A 126 7.50 -6.30 -11.84
C VAL A 126 8.41 -7.15 -10.97
N VAL A 127 8.89 -6.56 -9.87
CA VAL A 127 9.57 -7.30 -8.79
C VAL A 127 8.74 -7.12 -7.53
N SER A 128 8.07 -8.20 -7.09
CA SER A 128 7.25 -8.18 -5.89
C SER A 128 8.08 -8.66 -4.70
N CYS A 129 8.23 -7.78 -3.73
CA CYS A 129 9.21 -7.89 -2.65
C CYS A 129 8.62 -8.46 -1.37
N ASP A 130 9.39 -9.34 -0.73
CA ASP A 130 9.10 -9.83 0.61
C ASP A 130 9.96 -9.07 1.64
N TYR A 131 9.55 -9.13 2.91
CA TYR A 131 10.26 -8.54 4.05
C TYR A 131 10.00 -9.39 5.29
N ARG A 132 10.87 -9.29 6.31
CA ARG A 132 10.70 -10.05 7.57
C ARG A 132 9.49 -9.54 8.35
N LYS A 133 8.78 -10.43 9.01
CA LYS A 133 7.43 -10.17 9.54
C LYS A 133 7.39 -10.02 11.07
N ALA A 134 6.59 -9.04 11.51
CA ALA A 134 6.22 -8.89 12.91
C ALA A 134 5.46 -10.14 13.43
N PRO A 135 5.48 -10.45 14.72
CA PRO A 135 6.17 -9.74 15.80
C PRO A 135 7.62 -10.18 16.02
N SER A 136 8.12 -11.17 15.24
CA SER A 136 9.51 -11.63 15.36
C SER A 136 10.49 -10.50 15.00
N TYR A 137 10.07 -9.63 14.09
CA TYR A 137 10.83 -8.47 13.64
C TYR A 137 9.91 -7.26 13.69
N ALA A 138 10.23 -6.32 14.58
CA ALA A 138 9.46 -5.08 14.76
C ALA A 138 10.04 -3.96 13.90
N PHE A 139 9.33 -2.83 13.81
CA PHE A 139 9.83 -1.60 13.21
C PHE A 139 11.19 -1.24 13.81
N PRO A 140 12.19 -0.84 13.00
CA PRO A 140 12.13 -0.54 11.55
C PRO A 140 12.62 -1.66 10.62
N THR A 141 12.70 -2.92 11.09
CA THR A 141 13.30 -4.04 10.32
C THR A 141 12.74 -4.14 8.89
N GLN A 142 11.43 -3.98 8.72
CA GLN A 142 10.78 -4.13 7.41
C GLN A 142 11.29 -3.08 6.42
N THR A 143 11.42 -1.83 6.89
CA THR A 143 11.97 -0.74 6.08
C THR A 143 13.44 -1.03 5.71
N GLU A 144 14.23 -1.48 6.69
CA GLU A 144 15.65 -1.80 6.46
C GLU A 144 15.84 -2.93 5.45
N ASP A 145 15.04 -4.00 5.56
CA ASP A 145 15.06 -5.10 4.60
C ASP A 145 14.76 -4.59 3.18
N LEU A 146 13.73 -3.77 3.05
CA LEU A 146 13.29 -3.30 1.73
C LEU A 146 14.24 -2.26 1.14
N VAL A 147 14.90 -1.43 1.96
CA VAL A 147 15.96 -0.53 1.48
C VAL A 147 17.09 -1.36 0.84
N ASP A 148 17.51 -2.44 1.52
CA ASP A 148 18.53 -3.34 1.01
C ASP A 148 18.08 -4.02 -0.29
N VAL A 149 16.88 -4.58 -0.31
CA VAL A 149 16.32 -5.28 -1.47
C VAL A 149 16.18 -4.32 -2.66
N VAL A 150 15.58 -3.15 -2.45
CA VAL A 150 15.38 -2.16 -3.53
C VAL A 150 16.74 -1.68 -4.06
N THR A 151 17.73 -1.48 -3.19
CA THR A 151 19.07 -1.10 -3.61
C THR A 151 19.68 -2.18 -4.52
N GLN A 152 19.50 -3.46 -4.16
CA GLN A 152 19.99 -4.57 -4.97
C GLN A 152 19.24 -4.71 -6.30
N ILE A 153 17.90 -4.53 -6.30
CA ILE A 153 17.10 -4.54 -7.54
C ILE A 153 17.63 -3.47 -8.52
N LEU A 154 17.85 -2.26 -8.01
CA LEU A 154 18.29 -1.13 -8.85
C LEU A 154 19.75 -1.29 -9.35
N ALA A 155 20.54 -2.14 -8.72
CA ALA A 155 21.92 -2.44 -9.12
C ALA A 155 22.03 -3.72 -9.97
N ASP A 156 20.92 -4.43 -10.18
CA ASP A 156 20.93 -5.77 -10.77
C ASP A 156 20.89 -5.71 -12.30
N GLU A 157 22.06 -5.86 -12.93
CA GLU A 157 22.21 -5.82 -14.40
C GLU A 157 21.47 -6.96 -15.11
N SER A 158 21.06 -8.02 -14.40
CA SER A 158 20.31 -9.12 -14.99
C SER A 158 18.82 -8.80 -15.17
N LEU A 159 18.33 -7.73 -14.54
CA LEU A 159 16.95 -7.27 -14.70
C LEU A 159 16.89 -6.27 -15.87
N PRO A 160 16.06 -6.55 -16.90
CA PRO A 160 16.08 -5.75 -18.13
C PRO A 160 15.21 -4.48 -18.01
N PHE A 161 15.54 -3.57 -17.08
CA PHE A 161 14.75 -2.36 -16.89
C PHE A 161 15.48 -1.08 -17.33
N ASP A 162 14.68 -0.06 -17.59
CA ASP A 162 15.12 1.31 -17.84
C ASP A 162 15.18 2.06 -16.50
N ALA A 163 16.37 2.45 -16.08
CA ALA A 163 16.58 3.15 -14.79
C ALA A 163 15.89 4.54 -14.72
N THR A 164 15.43 5.07 -15.84
CA THR A 164 14.66 6.32 -15.87
C THR A 164 13.16 6.09 -15.71
N LYS A 165 12.72 4.81 -15.71
CA LYS A 165 11.30 4.41 -15.67
C LYS A 165 11.05 3.42 -14.51
N VAL A 166 11.30 3.89 -13.28
CA VAL A 166 11.15 3.08 -12.08
C VAL A 166 10.04 3.66 -11.19
N ALA A 167 9.03 2.85 -10.90
CA ALA A 167 8.03 3.18 -9.90
C ALA A 167 8.05 2.13 -8.79
N MET A 168 7.60 2.51 -7.62
CA MET A 168 7.45 1.62 -6.46
C MET A 168 6.07 1.83 -5.86
N GLY A 169 5.53 0.80 -5.23
CA GLY A 169 4.25 0.95 -4.57
C GLY A 169 3.85 -0.29 -3.81
N GLY A 170 2.66 -0.26 -3.26
CA GLY A 170 2.18 -1.41 -2.50
C GLY A 170 0.85 -1.17 -1.82
N PHE A 171 0.35 -2.21 -1.20
CA PHE A 171 -0.97 -2.26 -0.62
C PHE A 171 -0.91 -2.14 0.90
N SER A 172 -1.71 -1.25 1.51
CA SER A 172 -1.84 -1.18 2.96
C SER A 172 -0.49 -0.91 3.65
N ALA A 173 0.01 -1.88 4.44
CA ALA A 173 1.35 -1.84 5.03
C ALA A 173 2.44 -1.68 3.95
N GLY A 174 2.24 -2.28 2.75
CA GLY A 174 3.18 -2.12 1.64
C GLY A 174 3.23 -0.69 1.12
N GLY A 175 2.09 0.01 1.12
CA GLY A 175 2.05 1.44 0.79
C GLY A 175 2.79 2.30 1.83
N ASN A 176 2.65 1.97 3.11
CA ASN A 176 3.44 2.59 4.18
C ASN A 176 4.94 2.37 3.94
N LEU A 177 5.32 1.10 3.71
CA LEU A 177 6.71 0.72 3.50
C LEU A 177 7.30 1.38 2.25
N SER A 178 6.51 1.52 1.18
CA SER A 178 6.94 2.24 -0.03
C SER A 178 7.31 3.70 0.29
N LEU A 179 6.46 4.38 1.08
CA LEU A 179 6.73 5.75 1.52
C LEU A 179 7.97 5.80 2.46
N SER A 180 8.10 4.82 3.33
CA SER A 180 9.22 4.73 4.29
C SER A 180 10.56 4.53 3.55
N VAL A 181 10.61 3.56 2.65
CA VAL A 181 11.80 3.20 1.86
C VAL A 181 12.22 4.37 0.95
N ALA A 182 11.25 5.05 0.35
CA ALA A 182 11.54 6.16 -0.58
C ALA A 182 12.25 7.34 0.09
N GLN A 183 12.20 7.46 1.42
CA GLN A 183 12.90 8.52 2.16
C GLN A 183 14.41 8.27 2.25
N GLU A 184 14.86 7.04 1.93
CA GLU A 184 16.28 6.69 2.07
C GLU A 184 17.16 7.47 1.10
N LYS A 185 18.20 8.10 1.63
CA LYS A 185 19.13 8.95 0.84
C LYS A 185 19.76 8.22 -0.34
N SER A 186 20.09 6.96 -0.17
CA SER A 186 20.71 6.14 -1.22
C SER A 186 19.79 5.88 -2.41
N LEU A 187 18.48 6.08 -2.24
CA LEU A 187 17.45 5.86 -3.26
C LEU A 187 16.95 7.15 -3.90
N GLN A 188 17.43 8.30 -3.44
CA GLN A 188 17.00 9.61 -3.97
C GLN A 188 17.26 9.72 -5.46
N GLY A 189 16.24 10.13 -6.22
CA GLY A 189 16.30 10.30 -7.66
C GLY A 189 16.23 9.02 -8.49
N LYS A 190 16.27 7.85 -7.83
CA LYS A 190 16.26 6.55 -8.53
C LYS A 190 14.84 6.00 -8.75
N ILE A 191 13.87 6.49 -7.97
CA ILE A 191 12.46 6.09 -8.06
C ILE A 191 11.71 7.33 -8.53
N GLN A 192 10.99 7.24 -9.65
CA GLN A 192 10.31 8.37 -10.27
C GLN A 192 8.90 8.56 -9.70
N ALA A 193 8.29 7.49 -9.17
CA ALA A 193 6.90 7.58 -8.70
C ALA A 193 6.55 6.56 -7.62
N LEU A 194 5.54 6.90 -6.81
CA LEU A 194 4.91 5.96 -5.87
C LEU A 194 3.44 5.77 -6.22
N LEU A 195 2.98 4.52 -6.22
CA LEU A 195 1.56 4.15 -6.34
C LEU A 195 1.13 3.47 -5.04
N LEU A 196 0.26 4.11 -4.30
CA LEU A 196 -0.01 3.82 -2.90
C LEU A 196 -1.47 3.38 -2.74
N TRP A 197 -1.69 2.09 -2.50
CA TRP A 197 -3.02 1.51 -2.37
C TRP A 197 -3.44 1.49 -0.90
N TYR A 198 -4.44 2.29 -0.54
CA TYR A 198 -5.00 2.44 0.81
C TYR A 198 -3.91 2.31 1.90
N PRO A 199 -2.86 3.15 1.81
CA PRO A 199 -1.71 3.02 2.70
C PRO A 199 -2.03 3.42 4.14
N SER A 200 -1.41 2.74 5.12
CA SER A 200 -1.36 3.26 6.48
C SER A 200 -0.29 4.35 6.52
N THR A 201 -0.65 5.55 6.97
CA THR A 201 0.29 6.68 6.94
C THR A 201 0.46 7.37 8.28
N ASP A 202 -0.31 6.98 9.32
CA ASP A 202 -0.29 7.69 10.61
C ASP A 202 -0.50 6.76 11.81
N PHE A 203 0.59 6.42 12.49
CA PHE A 203 0.52 5.66 13.76
C PHE A 203 0.28 6.55 14.98
N SER A 204 0.39 7.88 14.84
CA SER A 204 0.09 8.81 15.94
C SER A 204 -1.42 8.93 16.20
N ALA A 205 -2.23 8.49 15.24
CA ALA A 205 -3.69 8.55 15.25
C ALA A 205 -4.26 9.97 15.11
N LYS A 206 -3.44 10.96 14.78
CA LYS A 206 -3.89 12.35 14.55
C LYS A 206 -4.91 12.44 13.40
N TYR A 207 -4.67 11.67 12.34
CA TYR A 207 -5.49 11.70 11.13
C TYR A 207 -6.35 10.43 10.96
N ARG A 208 -6.53 9.67 12.05
CA ARG A 208 -7.28 8.41 11.98
C ARG A 208 -8.73 8.67 11.57
N GLY A 209 -9.21 7.89 10.62
CA GLY A 209 -10.60 7.90 10.18
C GLY A 209 -11.53 7.21 11.18
N GLU A 210 -12.81 7.47 11.05
CA GLU A 210 -13.84 6.75 11.82
C GLU A 210 -14.14 5.41 11.15
N MET A 211 -14.35 4.40 11.98
CA MET A 211 -14.77 3.09 11.50
C MET A 211 -16.23 3.17 11.05
N ARG A 212 -16.50 2.82 9.80
CA ARG A 212 -17.85 2.81 9.23
C ARG A 212 -18.11 1.46 8.59
N ASP A 213 -19.33 0.95 8.78
CA ASP A 213 -19.74 -0.27 8.07
C ASP A 213 -20.08 0.09 6.62
N SER A 214 -19.67 -0.76 5.70
CA SER A 214 -20.01 -0.61 4.29
C SER A 214 -21.49 -0.88 4.04
N PRO A 215 -22.03 -0.52 2.84
CA PRO A 215 -23.46 -0.73 2.55
C PRO A 215 -23.95 -2.17 2.70
N ASP A 216 -23.07 -3.16 2.64
CA ASP A 216 -23.44 -4.57 2.87
C ASP A 216 -23.46 -4.92 4.38
N GLY A 217 -23.27 -3.94 5.27
CA GLY A 217 -23.32 -4.12 6.71
C GLY A 217 -22.10 -4.84 7.30
N LEU A 218 -21.06 -5.04 6.52
CA LEU A 218 -19.85 -5.73 7.01
C LEU A 218 -18.83 -4.72 7.52
N PRO A 219 -18.26 -4.95 8.71
CA PRO A 219 -17.23 -4.06 9.23
C PRO A 219 -15.94 -4.19 8.41
N ASP A 220 -15.15 -3.14 8.42
CA ASP A 220 -13.80 -3.15 7.84
C ASP A 220 -12.97 -4.27 8.46
N VAL A 221 -12.13 -4.92 7.65
CA VAL A 221 -11.26 -6.02 8.10
C VAL A 221 -10.31 -5.56 9.22
N LEU A 222 -9.93 -4.28 9.24
CA LEU A 222 -9.06 -3.72 10.26
C LEU A 222 -9.76 -3.53 11.61
N ALA A 223 -11.09 -3.60 11.66
CA ALA A 223 -11.83 -3.54 12.93
C ALA A 223 -11.37 -4.61 13.91
N LYS A 224 -10.97 -5.78 13.41
CA LYS A 224 -10.53 -6.91 14.24
C LYS A 224 -9.01 -7.09 14.26
N SER A 225 -8.33 -6.72 13.20
CA SER A 225 -6.91 -7.02 13.02
C SER A 225 -5.99 -5.82 13.26
N GLY A 226 -6.49 -4.59 13.18
CA GLY A 226 -5.66 -3.38 13.29
C GLY A 226 -4.85 -3.34 14.60
N GLU A 227 -5.51 -3.59 15.73
CA GLU A 227 -4.82 -3.60 17.03
C GLU A 227 -3.72 -4.68 17.08
N LEU A 228 -3.96 -5.85 16.47
CA LEU A 228 -2.98 -6.94 16.46
C LEU A 228 -1.76 -6.55 15.62
N PHE A 229 -1.98 -5.93 14.48
CA PHE A 229 -0.90 -5.49 13.60
C PHE A 229 -0.06 -4.40 14.26
N THR A 230 -0.72 -3.38 14.82
CA THR A 230 -0.03 -2.31 15.56
C THR A 230 0.80 -2.88 16.71
N TYR A 231 0.21 -3.79 17.49
CA TYR A 231 0.91 -4.45 18.60
C TYR A 231 2.14 -5.23 18.12
N GLY A 232 2.01 -5.95 17.02
CA GLY A 232 3.11 -6.77 16.50
C GLY A 232 4.23 -5.96 15.88
N TYR A 233 3.88 -4.85 15.23
CA TYR A 233 4.83 -4.04 14.46
C TYR A 233 5.62 -3.06 15.33
N LEU A 234 4.96 -2.45 16.32
CA LEU A 234 5.64 -1.45 17.15
C LEU A 234 6.55 -2.10 18.19
N PRO A 235 7.78 -1.60 18.36
CA PRO A 235 8.62 -1.95 19.50
C PRO A 235 7.89 -1.68 20.82
N THR A 236 8.22 -2.45 21.85
CA THR A 236 7.52 -2.32 23.14
C THR A 236 7.82 -1.01 23.86
N GLN A 237 8.92 -0.33 23.52
CA GLN A 237 9.28 0.95 24.13
C GLN A 237 10.10 1.79 23.15
N GLY A 238 10.10 3.09 23.39
CA GLY A 238 11.05 4.00 22.76
C GLY A 238 10.76 4.36 21.31
N VAL A 239 9.58 4.04 20.78
CA VAL A 239 9.25 4.45 19.42
C VAL A 239 8.50 5.78 19.44
N ASP A 240 8.94 6.70 18.60
CA ASP A 240 8.22 7.93 18.31
C ASP A 240 7.14 7.61 17.26
N LEU A 241 5.89 7.77 17.63
CA LEU A 241 4.77 7.51 16.71
C LEU A 241 4.72 8.51 15.55
N CYS A 242 5.48 9.61 15.64
CA CYS A 242 5.62 10.59 14.56
C CYS A 242 6.91 10.41 13.74
N ASP A 243 7.70 9.33 13.98
CA ASP A 243 8.86 9.01 13.13
C ASP A 243 8.37 8.91 11.68
N PRO A 244 8.92 9.70 10.73
CA PRO A 244 8.42 9.69 9.35
C PRO A 244 8.61 8.35 8.61
N ARG A 245 9.46 7.46 9.11
CA ARG A 245 9.57 6.10 8.55
C ARG A 245 8.45 5.20 9.04
N LEU A 246 7.84 5.51 10.19
CA LEU A 246 6.70 4.80 10.74
C LEU A 246 5.39 5.44 10.27
N SER A 247 5.32 6.75 10.38
CA SER A 247 4.15 7.57 10.05
C SER A 247 4.51 8.54 8.92
N PRO A 248 4.46 8.08 7.66
CA PRO A 248 4.87 8.91 6.53
C PRO A 248 4.13 10.24 6.37
N VAL A 249 2.97 10.40 6.99
CA VAL A 249 2.28 11.71 7.00
C VAL A 249 3.21 12.85 7.50
N TYR A 250 4.25 12.51 8.28
CA TYR A 250 5.25 13.46 8.79
C TYR A 250 6.54 13.51 7.94
N ALA A 251 6.58 12.79 6.81
CA ALA A 251 7.79 12.76 5.98
C ALA A 251 8.00 14.10 5.26
N ASP A 252 9.27 14.49 5.13
CA ASP A 252 9.61 15.65 4.29
C ASP A 252 9.32 15.31 2.84
N ARG A 253 8.40 16.05 2.21
CA ARG A 253 7.99 15.89 0.81
C ARG A 253 9.21 15.87 -0.14
N LYS A 254 10.28 16.59 0.19
CA LYS A 254 11.51 16.69 -0.63
C LYS A 254 12.30 15.38 -0.70
N LEU A 255 12.07 14.48 0.26
CA LEU A 255 12.74 13.17 0.26
C LEU A 255 11.97 12.12 -0.54
N LEU A 256 10.79 12.46 -1.03
CA LEU A 256 9.91 11.51 -1.71
C LEU A 256 9.96 11.72 -3.22
N PRO A 257 9.68 10.67 -4.01
CA PRO A 257 9.63 10.78 -5.47
C PRO A 257 8.69 11.88 -5.93
N PRO A 258 8.96 12.46 -7.11
CA PRO A 258 8.16 13.61 -7.58
C PRO A 258 6.68 13.27 -7.78
N LYS A 259 6.36 12.10 -8.34
CA LYS A 259 4.99 11.75 -8.71
C LYS A 259 4.42 10.74 -7.73
N MET A 260 3.23 11.01 -7.20
CA MET A 260 2.57 10.06 -6.28
C MET A 260 1.08 9.97 -6.57
N LYS A 261 0.58 8.74 -6.64
CA LYS A 261 -0.85 8.46 -6.72
C LYS A 261 -1.27 7.67 -5.48
N PHE A 262 -2.24 8.20 -4.76
CA PHE A 262 -2.88 7.56 -3.62
C PHE A 262 -4.25 7.02 -4.05
N VAL A 263 -4.50 5.77 -3.77
CA VAL A 263 -5.80 5.13 -4.01
C VAL A 263 -6.39 4.74 -2.66
N GLY A 264 -7.42 5.44 -2.22
CA GLY A 264 -8.15 5.14 -0.97
C GLY A 264 -9.40 4.31 -1.24
N ALA A 265 -9.97 3.76 -0.18
CA ALA A 265 -11.23 3.02 -0.21
C ALA A 265 -12.22 3.70 0.75
N GLU A 266 -13.44 3.95 0.27
CA GLU A 266 -14.41 4.82 0.98
C GLU A 266 -14.73 4.36 2.41
N TYR A 267 -14.85 3.04 2.61
CA TYR A 267 -15.23 2.44 3.90
C TYR A 267 -14.03 1.84 4.65
N ASP A 268 -12.84 2.38 4.38
CA ASP A 268 -11.58 1.97 5.01
C ASP A 268 -11.22 2.97 6.11
N VAL A 269 -10.93 2.49 7.30
CA VAL A 269 -10.50 3.35 8.43
C VAL A 269 -9.21 4.12 8.10
N LEU A 270 -8.38 3.62 7.18
CA LEU A 270 -7.15 4.29 6.75
C LEU A 270 -7.39 5.36 5.67
N CYS A 271 -8.61 5.45 5.12
CA CYS A 271 -8.90 6.37 4.02
C CYS A 271 -8.58 7.84 4.39
N ASN A 272 -8.99 8.26 5.58
CA ASN A 272 -8.77 9.64 6.01
C ASN A 272 -7.29 9.98 6.18
N GLU A 273 -6.50 9.09 6.81
CA GLU A 273 -5.07 9.37 7.00
C GLU A 273 -4.31 9.38 5.66
N ALA A 274 -4.70 8.51 4.73
CA ALA A 274 -4.12 8.49 3.37
C ALA A 274 -4.49 9.77 2.61
N HIS A 275 -5.74 10.22 2.68
CA HIS A 275 -6.23 11.44 2.04
C HIS A 275 -5.51 12.68 2.60
N GLU A 276 -5.41 12.78 3.93
CA GLU A 276 -4.73 13.93 4.56
C GLU A 276 -3.23 13.94 4.22
N THR A 277 -2.60 12.77 4.11
CA THR A 277 -1.20 12.66 3.65
C THR A 277 -1.06 13.20 2.21
N ALA A 278 -1.92 12.75 1.30
CA ALA A 278 -1.91 13.24 -0.10
C ALA A 278 -2.11 14.76 -0.15
N LYS A 279 -3.03 15.26 0.66
CA LYS A 279 -3.35 16.68 0.75
C LYS A 279 -2.14 17.50 1.25
N LEU A 280 -1.52 17.07 2.37
CA LEU A 280 -0.32 17.72 2.91
C LEU A 280 0.82 17.74 1.90
N TYR A 281 1.05 16.62 1.22
CA TYR A 281 2.08 16.56 0.18
C TYR A 281 1.76 17.50 -1.00
N SER A 282 0.48 17.65 -1.34
CA SER A 282 0.05 18.54 -2.42
C SER A 282 0.25 20.02 -2.11
N GLU A 283 0.41 20.38 -0.84
CA GLU A 283 0.70 21.78 -0.45
C GLU A 283 2.07 22.25 -1.00
N HIS A 284 2.98 21.32 -1.25
CA HIS A 284 4.30 21.61 -1.84
C HIS A 284 4.26 21.70 -3.37
N GLU A 285 3.11 21.42 -4.00
CA GLU A 285 2.95 21.43 -5.45
C GLU A 285 2.41 22.78 -5.93
N SER A 286 2.89 23.21 -7.11
CA SER A 286 2.42 24.45 -7.76
C SER A 286 1.07 24.21 -8.46
N GLY A 287 0.33 25.28 -8.65
CA GLY A 287 -0.94 25.26 -9.37
C GLY A 287 -2.15 25.01 -8.49
N ASN A 288 -3.31 25.03 -9.12
CA ASN A 288 -4.58 24.82 -8.45
C ASN A 288 -4.93 23.32 -8.39
N LYS A 289 -5.68 22.95 -7.37
CA LYS A 289 -6.27 21.63 -7.27
C LYS A 289 -7.28 21.46 -8.41
N GLN A 290 -7.21 20.34 -9.11
CA GLN A 290 -8.14 19.96 -10.18
C GLN A 290 -8.97 18.76 -9.65
N GLU A 291 -10.26 18.96 -9.54
CA GLU A 291 -11.20 17.88 -9.21
C GLU A 291 -11.51 17.11 -10.49
N GLY A 292 -11.76 15.82 -10.36
CA GLY A 292 -12.24 15.02 -11.47
C GLY A 292 -13.69 15.41 -11.84
N ASP A 293 -14.09 15.12 -13.05
CA ASP A 293 -15.48 15.34 -13.47
C ASP A 293 -16.40 14.41 -12.67
N ALA A 294 -17.21 14.98 -11.80
CA ALA A 294 -18.07 14.22 -10.90
C ALA A 294 -19.03 13.27 -11.67
N ALA A 295 -19.52 13.68 -12.82
CA ALA A 295 -20.44 12.86 -13.62
C ALA A 295 -19.73 11.62 -14.20
N GLU A 296 -18.49 11.77 -14.63
CA GLU A 296 -17.68 10.66 -15.13
C GLU A 296 -17.16 9.80 -13.98
N ASP A 297 -16.71 10.44 -12.91
CA ASP A 297 -16.20 9.76 -11.72
C ASP A 297 -17.29 8.92 -11.04
N GLU A 298 -18.52 9.45 -10.94
CA GLU A 298 -19.66 8.69 -10.37
C GLU A 298 -19.95 7.42 -11.15
N ARG A 299 -19.90 7.49 -12.49
CA ARG A 299 -20.09 6.31 -13.35
C ARG A 299 -18.97 5.28 -13.16
N GLN A 300 -17.76 5.74 -12.85
CA GLN A 300 -16.62 4.86 -12.60
C GLN A 300 -16.55 4.40 -11.15
N GLY A 301 -17.35 4.97 -10.24
CA GLY A 301 -17.33 4.64 -8.82
C GLY A 301 -16.08 5.18 -8.10
N VAL A 302 -15.67 6.40 -8.44
CA VAL A 302 -14.51 7.05 -7.81
C VAL A 302 -14.76 8.55 -7.59
N GLN A 303 -14.05 9.10 -6.60
CA GLN A 303 -13.86 10.56 -6.45
C GLN A 303 -12.37 10.83 -6.60
N THR A 304 -12.02 11.78 -7.45
CA THR A 304 -10.61 12.04 -7.74
C THR A 304 -10.27 13.52 -7.62
N TRP A 305 -9.00 13.78 -7.34
CA TRP A 305 -8.41 15.10 -7.52
C TRP A 305 -6.92 14.98 -7.83
N ARG A 306 -6.40 16.02 -8.46
CA ARG A 306 -4.97 16.15 -8.75
C ARG A 306 -4.52 17.56 -8.37
N LYS A 307 -3.31 17.68 -7.81
CA LYS A 307 -2.61 18.96 -7.71
C LYS A 307 -1.12 18.72 -7.99
N GLY A 308 -0.65 19.32 -9.09
CA GLY A 308 0.73 19.09 -9.56
C GLY A 308 0.99 17.62 -9.81
N ASN A 309 1.93 17.07 -9.06
CA ASN A 309 2.37 15.68 -9.17
C ASN A 309 1.77 14.75 -8.09
N ILE A 310 0.71 15.20 -7.43
CA ILE A 310 -0.02 14.39 -6.47
C ILE A 310 -1.42 14.10 -7.00
N TRP A 311 -1.76 12.81 -7.07
CA TRP A 311 -3.08 12.30 -7.49
C TRP A 311 -3.73 11.59 -6.31
N TRP A 312 -5.00 11.83 -6.14
CA TRP A 312 -5.86 11.14 -5.18
C TRP A 312 -7.02 10.50 -5.92
N GLU A 313 -7.32 9.26 -5.57
CA GLU A 313 -8.48 8.51 -6.04
C GLU A 313 -9.12 7.82 -4.85
N MET A 314 -10.39 8.08 -4.57
CA MET A 314 -11.17 7.31 -3.58
C MET A 314 -12.12 6.38 -4.33
N VAL A 315 -11.97 5.09 -4.13
CA VAL A 315 -12.84 4.07 -4.73
C VAL A 315 -14.10 3.96 -3.89
N LEU A 316 -15.24 4.35 -4.49
CA LEU A 316 -16.54 4.38 -3.79
C LEU A 316 -17.05 2.96 -3.54
N GLY A 317 -17.70 2.75 -2.41
CA GLY A 317 -18.21 1.45 -2.00
C GLY A 317 -17.16 0.46 -1.53
N ALA A 318 -15.88 0.79 -1.65
CA ALA A 318 -14.79 -0.12 -1.33
C ALA A 318 -14.44 -0.11 0.17
N GLN A 319 -14.01 -1.27 0.67
CA GLN A 319 -13.44 -1.46 2.01
C GLN A 319 -11.93 -1.72 1.88
N HIS A 320 -11.22 -1.72 3.02
CA HIS A 320 -9.81 -2.08 3.06
C HIS A 320 -9.58 -3.46 2.40
N GLY A 321 -8.60 -3.54 1.51
CA GLY A 321 -8.28 -4.79 0.84
C GLY A 321 -9.30 -5.22 -0.20
N PHE A 322 -10.06 -4.29 -0.77
CA PHE A 322 -11.13 -4.60 -1.74
C PHE A 322 -10.63 -5.44 -2.94
N ASN A 323 -9.37 -5.38 -3.26
CA ASN A 323 -8.80 -6.14 -4.37
C ASN A 323 -8.67 -7.64 -4.09
N TYR A 324 -8.63 -8.08 -2.81
CA TYR A 324 -8.49 -9.51 -2.48
C TYR A 324 -9.44 -10.05 -1.40
N VAL A 325 -10.09 -9.19 -0.63
CA VAL A 325 -11.06 -9.66 0.39
C VAL A 325 -12.39 -10.03 -0.29
N THR A 326 -12.58 -11.32 -0.54
CA THR A 326 -13.76 -11.82 -1.28
C THR A 326 -15.06 -11.64 -0.49
N LYS A 327 -16.14 -11.39 -1.21
CA LYS A 327 -17.49 -11.25 -0.64
C LYS A 327 -18.26 -12.57 -0.78
N LYS A 328 -19.07 -12.90 0.23
CA LYS A 328 -19.91 -14.11 0.21
C LYS A 328 -21.09 -13.99 -0.76
N ASP A 329 -21.70 -12.80 -0.81
CA ASP A 329 -22.79 -12.54 -1.73
C ASP A 329 -22.28 -12.44 -3.17
N PRO A 330 -22.85 -13.18 -4.13
CA PRO A 330 -22.36 -13.17 -5.51
C PRO A 330 -22.47 -11.82 -6.20
N SER A 331 -23.48 -11.00 -5.88
CA SER A 331 -23.64 -9.68 -6.46
C SER A 331 -22.56 -8.73 -5.94
N ALA A 332 -22.35 -8.72 -4.63
CA ALA A 332 -21.31 -7.93 -4.00
C ALA A 332 -19.91 -8.35 -4.50
N GLU A 333 -19.69 -9.66 -4.72
CA GLU A 333 -18.40 -10.15 -5.26
C GLU A 333 -18.20 -9.71 -6.72
N ARG A 334 -19.26 -9.72 -7.56
CA ARG A 334 -19.16 -9.20 -8.94
C ARG A 334 -18.82 -7.71 -8.91
N GLU A 335 -19.46 -6.94 -8.05
CA GLU A 335 -19.20 -5.51 -7.92
C GLU A 335 -17.76 -5.26 -7.41
N ARG A 336 -17.33 -6.00 -6.39
CA ARG A 336 -15.94 -5.92 -5.90
C ARG A 336 -14.94 -6.14 -7.04
N LYS A 337 -15.15 -7.19 -7.85
CA LYS A 337 -14.27 -7.50 -8.99
C LYS A 337 -14.29 -6.38 -10.03
N ARG A 338 -15.48 -5.81 -10.29
CA ARG A 338 -15.62 -4.70 -11.25
C ARG A 338 -14.83 -3.48 -10.80
N ILE A 339 -15.03 -3.04 -9.56
CA ILE A 339 -14.34 -1.85 -9.06
C ILE A 339 -12.81 -2.10 -8.96
N THR A 340 -12.39 -3.31 -8.62
CA THR A 340 -10.96 -3.69 -8.61
C THR A 340 -10.36 -3.57 -10.01
N ALA A 341 -11.04 -4.14 -11.02
CA ALA A 341 -10.55 -4.08 -12.39
C ALA A 341 -10.40 -2.63 -12.88
N LEU A 342 -11.41 -1.80 -12.61
CA LEU A 342 -11.36 -0.38 -12.98
C LEU A 342 -10.23 0.37 -12.27
N ALA A 343 -10.04 0.11 -10.97
CA ALA A 343 -8.96 0.74 -10.21
C ALA A 343 -7.58 0.33 -10.75
N TYR A 344 -7.42 -0.96 -11.11
CA TYR A 344 -6.18 -1.47 -11.71
C TYR A 344 -5.92 -0.80 -13.08
N GLU A 345 -6.96 -0.70 -13.94
CA GLU A 345 -6.83 -0.04 -15.25
C GLU A 345 -6.39 1.43 -15.10
N ARG A 346 -7.11 2.21 -14.25
CA ARG A 346 -6.77 3.63 -14.02
C ARG A 346 -5.36 3.81 -13.46
N SER A 347 -4.94 2.90 -12.57
CA SER A 347 -3.61 3.00 -11.95
C SER A 347 -2.50 2.60 -12.92
N CYS A 348 -2.73 1.57 -13.74
CA CYS A 348 -1.80 1.20 -14.79
C CYS A 348 -1.71 2.28 -15.86
N GLU A 349 -2.84 2.84 -16.25
CA GLU A 349 -2.88 3.95 -17.21
C GLU A 349 -2.08 5.16 -16.69
N TRP A 350 -2.22 5.47 -15.39
CA TRP A 350 -1.41 6.52 -14.75
C TRP A 350 0.09 6.18 -14.83
N LEU A 351 0.49 4.95 -14.53
CA LEU A 351 1.90 4.53 -14.65
C LEU A 351 2.40 4.73 -16.08
N LEU A 352 1.63 4.25 -17.08
CA LEU A 352 2.05 4.30 -18.49
C LEU A 352 2.10 5.73 -19.03
N LYS A 353 1.14 6.58 -18.70
CA LYS A 353 1.02 7.93 -19.28
C LYS A 353 1.78 9.00 -18.51
N GLU A 354 1.79 8.90 -17.18
CA GLU A 354 2.37 9.97 -16.34
C GLU A 354 3.78 9.62 -15.87
N VAL A 355 4.10 8.33 -15.72
CA VAL A 355 5.39 7.92 -15.11
C VAL A 355 6.37 7.41 -16.17
N TYR A 356 5.92 6.53 -17.04
CA TYR A 356 6.78 5.80 -17.99
C TYR A 356 6.81 6.40 -19.41
N ALA A 357 6.01 7.43 -19.67
CA ALA A 357 5.97 8.08 -20.99
C ALA A 357 7.31 8.72 -21.37
#